data_4810c27935ad6387ca7304cc1b564583
#
_entry.id   4810c27935ad6387ca7304cc1b564583
#
_cell.length_a   1.000
_cell.length_b   1.000
_cell.length_c   1.000
_cell.angle_alpha   90.00
_cell.angle_beta   90.00
_cell.angle_gamma   90.00
#
_symmetry.space_group_name_H-M   'P 1'
#
loop_
_entity.id
_entity.type
_entity.pdbx_description
1 polymer ?
#
loop_
_entity_poly.entity_id
_entity_poly.type
_entity_poly.pdbx_seq_one_letter_code
_entity_poly.pdbx_strand_id
1 'polypeptide(L)'
;MTELKRDAKGQWLVLVAAFLGWMFDGLEMGIFPLVARPALQEMMPAIGGTSPDQFVGLWMGRITALFLVGAAFGGLSFGWLGDRLGRVRAMMLSVLTYSVFTGLCYFAKEPWHLGALRFVAAFGMGGEWSLGVALVMEAWPEGKRPLLAGVIGAAANVGFALIAVLGLFFKVTQDSWRWVMVAGAAPAALALMIQLFVPESERWKESAKRGVARPVKEVFGAGLLKNTLLAIAFASIALIGTWGSVQWLPLWADKLTGGTMPQAKAVTQILSGVGAVVGCMLGGLFGGGIGRRPAYFGLCLMSLILCAVLFRGVHEYGGMFLVMVFLVGGVTAAFYGWFPLYLPELFPTRVRATGQGVSYNAGRILAAAGALTQGQLVVFYGSYAKAGAVVTLIYALGMGLIWLAPETKGKPLPE
;
A
#
# COMPACT_ATOMS: atom_id res chain seq x y z
N MET A 1 26.29 -29.50 3.11
CA MET A 1 25.23 -28.49 3.19
C MET A 1 23.97 -29.21 3.66
N THR A 2 23.74 -29.22 4.95
CA THR A 2 22.54 -29.78 5.57
C THR A 2 21.36 -28.87 5.21
N GLU A 3 20.45 -29.34 4.34
CA GLU A 3 19.12 -28.75 4.22
C GLU A 3 18.48 -28.79 5.58
N LEU A 4 18.47 -27.64 6.26
CA LEU A 4 17.62 -27.40 7.41
C LEU A 4 16.19 -27.72 6.95
N LYS A 5 15.62 -28.82 7.44
CA LYS A 5 14.19 -29.10 7.31
C LYS A 5 13.45 -27.91 7.89
N ARG A 6 13.13 -26.96 7.05
CA ARG A 6 12.31 -25.80 7.43
C ARG A 6 10.98 -26.37 7.87
N ASP A 7 10.62 -26.12 9.12
CA ASP A 7 9.35 -26.53 9.66
C ASP A 7 8.24 -25.88 8.83
N ALA A 8 7.50 -26.69 8.06
CA ALA A 8 6.43 -26.21 7.19
C ALA A 8 5.39 -25.39 7.98
N LYS A 9 5.16 -25.72 9.25
CA LYS A 9 4.29 -24.98 10.15
C LYS A 9 4.80 -23.56 10.38
N GLY A 10 6.10 -23.37 10.60
CA GLY A 10 6.71 -22.06 10.77
C GLY A 10 6.59 -21.20 9.51
N GLN A 11 6.77 -21.78 8.32
CA GLN A 11 6.58 -21.06 7.04
C GLN A 11 5.15 -20.55 6.87
N TRP A 12 4.15 -21.37 7.18
CA TRP A 12 2.74 -20.97 7.11
C TRP A 12 2.40 -19.90 8.14
N LEU A 13 2.92 -19.98 9.36
CA LEU A 13 2.72 -18.94 10.37
C LEU A 13 3.28 -17.60 9.92
N VAL A 14 4.46 -17.59 9.31
CA VAL A 14 5.08 -16.39 8.71
C VAL A 14 4.19 -15.80 7.61
N LEU A 15 3.69 -16.63 6.70
CA LEU A 15 2.84 -16.17 5.61
C LEU A 15 1.52 -15.61 6.12
N VAL A 16 0.85 -16.31 7.02
CA VAL A 16 -0.43 -15.88 7.59
C VAL A 16 -0.26 -14.57 8.36
N ALA A 17 0.80 -14.43 9.15
CA ALA A 17 1.08 -13.20 9.89
C ALA A 17 1.33 -12.02 8.95
N ALA A 18 2.17 -12.19 7.91
CA ALA A 18 2.44 -11.14 6.94
C ALA A 18 1.21 -10.79 6.10
N PHE A 19 0.39 -11.78 5.73
CA PHE A 19 -0.85 -11.56 5.00
C PHE A 19 -1.87 -10.81 5.85
N LEU A 20 -2.13 -11.25 7.08
CA LEU A 20 -3.07 -10.60 7.98
C LEU A 20 -2.63 -9.19 8.33
N GLY A 21 -1.35 -9.00 8.57
CA GLY A 21 -0.81 -7.68 8.83
C GLY A 21 -1.08 -6.72 7.69
N TRP A 22 -0.65 -7.05 6.49
CA TRP A 22 -0.89 -6.22 5.30
C TRP A 22 -2.38 -6.08 4.94
N MET A 23 -3.19 -7.10 5.24
CA MET A 23 -4.66 -7.02 5.12
C MET A 23 -5.25 -6.00 6.12
N PHE A 24 -4.78 -6.01 7.36
CA PHE A 24 -5.21 -5.03 8.35
C PHE A 24 -4.74 -3.61 8.03
N ASP A 25 -3.58 -3.45 7.41
CA ASP A 25 -3.15 -2.14 6.85
C ASP A 25 -4.17 -1.62 5.82
N GLY A 26 -4.62 -2.49 4.92
CA GLY A 26 -5.66 -2.15 3.95
C GLY A 26 -6.99 -1.77 4.60
N LEU A 27 -7.39 -2.50 5.65
CA LEU A 27 -8.58 -2.21 6.44
C LEU A 27 -8.45 -0.85 7.13
N GLU A 28 -7.31 -0.57 7.77
CA GLU A 28 -7.01 0.69 8.45
C GLU A 28 -7.05 1.90 7.49
N MET A 29 -6.52 1.73 6.27
CA MET A 29 -6.63 2.75 5.23
C MET A 29 -8.09 3.03 4.85
N GLY A 30 -8.93 2.01 4.84
CA GLY A 30 -10.35 2.12 4.50
C GLY A 30 -11.26 2.63 5.63
N ILE A 31 -10.84 2.52 6.90
CA ILE A 31 -11.62 3.00 8.05
C ILE A 31 -11.83 4.52 7.97
N PHE A 32 -10.78 5.29 7.70
CA PHE A 32 -10.88 6.75 7.76
C PHE A 32 -11.87 7.35 6.78
N PRO A 33 -11.90 7.00 5.48
CA PRO A 33 -12.95 7.45 4.57
C PRO A 33 -14.37 7.15 5.05
N LEU A 34 -14.56 6.05 5.77
CA LEU A 34 -15.84 5.63 6.30
C LEU A 34 -16.31 6.51 7.48
N VAL A 35 -15.39 6.88 8.38
CA VAL A 35 -15.68 7.63 9.61
C VAL A 35 -15.46 9.14 9.48
N ALA A 36 -14.72 9.61 8.49
CA ALA A 36 -14.24 10.99 8.41
C ALA A 36 -15.38 12.01 8.44
N ARG A 37 -16.43 11.80 7.64
CA ARG A 37 -17.55 12.76 7.57
C ARG A 37 -18.30 12.88 8.88
N PRO A 38 -18.84 11.80 9.48
CA PRO A 38 -19.55 11.89 10.76
C PRO A 38 -18.65 12.40 11.90
N ALA A 39 -17.38 11.99 11.97
CA ALA A 39 -16.47 12.45 13.00
C ALA A 39 -16.18 13.96 12.90
N LEU A 40 -15.89 14.45 11.69
CA LEU A 40 -15.58 15.86 11.48
C LEU A 40 -16.81 16.76 11.61
N GLN A 41 -17.99 16.28 11.26
CA GLN A 41 -19.24 17.01 11.51
C GLN A 41 -19.54 17.17 13.00
N GLU A 42 -19.28 16.13 13.81
CA GLU A 42 -19.40 16.23 15.27
C GLU A 42 -18.40 17.23 15.88
N MET A 43 -17.19 17.28 15.34
CA MET A 43 -16.11 18.16 15.81
C MET A 43 -16.20 19.59 15.27
N MET A 44 -17.20 19.89 14.44
CA MET A 44 -17.32 21.22 13.83
C MET A 44 -17.71 22.26 14.88
N PRO A 45 -17.00 23.42 14.95
CA PRO A 45 -17.36 24.49 15.85
C PRO A 45 -18.77 25.01 15.57
N ALA A 46 -19.53 25.28 16.63
CA ALA A 46 -20.89 25.82 16.53
C ALA A 46 -20.96 27.23 15.92
N ILE A 47 -19.86 27.97 15.96
CA ILE A 47 -19.74 29.35 15.48
C ILE A 47 -18.62 29.42 14.42
N GLY A 48 -18.99 29.55 13.14
CA GLY A 48 -18.02 29.76 12.06
C GLY A 48 -18.72 29.77 10.71
N GLY A 49 -18.43 30.76 9.88
CA GLY A 49 -19.02 30.97 8.55
C GLY A 49 -18.62 29.96 7.46
N THR A 50 -18.06 28.81 7.86
CA THR A 50 -17.62 27.76 6.94
C THR A 50 -18.74 26.71 6.79
N SER A 51 -19.07 26.34 5.56
CA SER A 51 -20.06 25.28 5.36
C SER A 51 -19.56 23.92 5.86
N PRO A 52 -20.44 23.02 6.34
CA PRO A 52 -20.04 21.70 6.82
C PRO A 52 -19.22 20.90 5.81
N ASP A 53 -19.55 20.99 4.52
CA ASP A 53 -18.82 20.27 3.47
C ASP A 53 -17.41 20.85 3.22
N GLN A 54 -17.26 22.16 3.32
CA GLN A 54 -15.94 22.81 3.24
C GLN A 54 -15.05 22.43 4.43
N PHE A 55 -15.59 22.44 5.64
CA PHE A 55 -14.88 22.04 6.86
C PHE A 55 -14.42 20.59 6.79
N VAL A 56 -15.34 19.68 6.45
CA VAL A 56 -15.04 18.25 6.29
C VAL A 56 -13.98 18.03 5.20
N GLY A 57 -14.15 18.65 4.03
CA GLY A 57 -13.19 18.53 2.93
C GLY A 57 -11.78 18.98 3.30
N LEU A 58 -11.67 20.14 3.97
CA LEU A 58 -10.39 20.70 4.41
C LEU A 58 -9.67 19.77 5.40
N TRP A 59 -10.37 19.32 6.46
CA TRP A 59 -9.77 18.47 7.47
C TRP A 59 -9.51 17.06 6.98
N MET A 60 -10.37 16.51 6.16
CA MET A 60 -10.13 15.21 5.51
C MET A 60 -8.83 15.23 4.68
N GLY A 61 -8.61 16.28 3.90
CA GLY A 61 -7.37 16.47 3.16
C GLY A 61 -6.13 16.57 4.06
N ARG A 62 -6.21 17.38 5.13
CA ARG A 62 -5.11 17.55 6.10
C ARG A 62 -4.77 16.25 6.82
N ILE A 63 -5.78 15.52 7.32
CA ILE A 63 -5.58 14.27 8.05
C ILE A 63 -5.04 13.18 7.11
N THR A 64 -5.52 13.11 5.87
CA THR A 64 -4.97 12.18 4.87
C THR A 64 -3.50 12.50 4.54
N ALA A 65 -3.14 13.77 4.41
CA ALA A 65 -1.75 14.16 4.20
C ALA A 65 -0.86 13.78 5.39
N LEU A 66 -1.31 14.04 6.62
CA LEU A 66 -0.60 13.63 7.85
C LEU A 66 -0.43 12.11 7.91
N PHE A 67 -1.46 11.35 7.55
CA PHE A 67 -1.42 9.90 7.47
C PHE A 67 -0.35 9.39 6.49
N LEU A 68 -0.30 9.93 5.28
CA LEU A 68 0.69 9.54 4.27
C LEU A 68 2.13 9.88 4.71
N VAL A 69 2.32 11.03 5.33
CA VAL A 69 3.62 11.43 5.88
C VAL A 69 4.02 10.51 7.05
N GLY A 70 3.09 10.22 7.96
CA GLY A 70 3.31 9.26 9.04
C GLY A 70 3.74 7.89 8.53
N ALA A 71 3.04 7.35 7.53
CA ALA A 71 3.37 6.07 6.92
C ALA A 71 4.77 6.07 6.26
N ALA A 72 5.16 7.17 5.62
CA ALA A 72 6.48 7.29 5.01
C ALA A 72 7.61 7.24 6.04
N PHE A 73 7.49 8.01 7.13
CA PHE A 73 8.47 7.97 8.24
C PHE A 73 8.46 6.61 8.95
N GLY A 74 7.29 6.01 9.13
CA GLY A 74 7.14 4.68 9.69
C GLY A 74 7.87 3.61 8.91
N GLY A 75 7.72 3.61 7.58
CA GLY A 75 8.41 2.67 6.72
C GLY A 75 9.93 2.72 6.81
N LEU A 76 10.51 3.92 6.94
CA LEU A 76 11.93 4.09 7.18
C LEU A 76 12.31 3.58 8.58
N SER A 77 11.57 3.99 9.60
CA SER A 77 11.89 3.70 11.01
C SER A 77 11.75 2.22 11.34
N PHE A 78 10.64 1.60 10.99
CA PHE A 78 10.40 0.17 11.24
C PHE A 78 11.23 -0.74 10.33
N GLY A 79 11.52 -0.33 9.09
CA GLY A 79 12.47 -1.03 8.24
C GLY A 79 13.86 -1.10 8.90
N TRP A 80 14.37 0.03 9.39
CA TRP A 80 15.61 0.11 10.15
C TRP A 80 15.56 -0.72 11.44
N LEU A 81 14.43 -0.66 12.17
CA LEU A 81 14.22 -1.43 13.39
C LEU A 81 14.22 -2.94 13.08
N GLY A 82 13.62 -3.36 11.98
CA GLY A 82 13.60 -4.74 11.52
C GLY A 82 14.95 -5.31 11.16
N ASP A 83 15.86 -4.49 10.65
CA ASP A 83 17.23 -4.91 10.39
C ASP A 83 18.05 -5.01 11.68
N ARG A 84 17.71 -4.25 12.74
CA ARG A 84 18.43 -4.24 14.01
C ARG A 84 17.87 -5.19 15.08
N LEU A 85 16.56 -5.21 15.26
CA LEU A 85 15.90 -5.97 16.35
C LEU A 85 15.34 -7.33 15.89
N GLY A 86 15.25 -7.53 14.58
CA GLY A 86 14.59 -8.68 13.95
C GLY A 86 13.27 -8.30 13.31
N ARG A 87 12.87 -9.13 12.30
CA ARG A 87 11.66 -8.85 11.52
C ARG A 87 10.40 -9.01 12.35
N VAL A 88 10.33 -10.07 13.16
CA VAL A 88 9.16 -10.41 13.97
C VAL A 88 8.90 -9.38 15.05
N ARG A 89 9.93 -8.98 15.81
CA ARG A 89 9.80 -7.96 16.86
C ARG A 89 9.39 -6.61 16.30
N ALA A 90 10.03 -6.19 15.20
CA ALA A 90 9.69 -4.92 14.55
C ALA A 90 8.26 -4.94 13.99
N MET A 91 7.82 -6.06 13.38
CA MET A 91 6.47 -6.23 12.88
C MET A 91 5.43 -6.19 14.01
N MET A 92 5.68 -6.88 15.13
CA MET A 92 4.83 -6.79 16.32
C MET A 92 4.68 -5.35 16.82
N LEU A 93 5.80 -4.62 16.96
CA LEU A 93 5.77 -3.21 17.39
C LEU A 93 5.02 -2.31 16.41
N SER A 94 5.18 -2.56 15.11
CA SER A 94 4.46 -1.87 14.03
C SER A 94 2.95 -2.06 14.17
N VAL A 95 2.49 -3.32 14.23
CA VAL A 95 1.07 -3.67 14.41
C VAL A 95 0.50 -3.08 15.70
N LEU A 96 1.24 -3.17 16.79
CA LEU A 96 0.81 -2.64 18.09
C LEU A 96 0.65 -1.11 18.03
N THR A 97 1.60 -0.42 17.40
CA THR A 97 1.56 1.04 17.26
C THR A 97 0.32 1.48 16.52
N TYR A 98 0.06 0.97 15.32
CA TYR A 98 -1.10 1.45 14.57
C TYR A 98 -2.42 1.05 15.24
N SER A 99 -2.52 -0.14 15.80
CA SER A 99 -3.73 -0.60 16.47
C SER A 99 -4.09 0.24 17.68
N VAL A 100 -3.12 0.51 18.55
CA VAL A 100 -3.33 1.32 19.77
C VAL A 100 -3.74 2.74 19.39
N PHE A 101 -3.01 3.38 18.46
CA PHE A 101 -3.30 4.77 18.10
C PHE A 101 -4.58 4.92 17.29
N THR A 102 -4.99 3.91 16.51
CA THR A 102 -6.32 3.88 15.90
C THR A 102 -7.41 3.78 16.97
N GLY A 103 -7.26 2.89 17.96
CA GLY A 103 -8.20 2.80 19.07
C GLY A 103 -8.28 4.10 19.90
N LEU A 104 -7.15 4.77 20.12
CA LEU A 104 -7.09 6.05 20.84
C LEU A 104 -7.84 7.18 20.12
N CYS A 105 -8.09 7.07 18.80
CA CYS A 105 -8.94 8.01 18.07
C CYS A 105 -10.36 8.12 18.67
N TYR A 106 -10.82 7.14 19.45
CA TYR A 106 -12.05 7.21 20.23
C TYR A 106 -12.12 8.47 21.10
N PHE A 107 -11.01 8.88 21.70
CA PHE A 107 -10.92 10.03 22.61
C PHE A 107 -10.71 11.37 21.89
N ALA A 108 -10.65 11.39 20.56
CA ALA A 108 -10.47 12.62 19.82
C ALA A 108 -11.69 13.53 19.97
N LYS A 109 -11.46 14.78 20.39
CA LYS A 109 -12.48 15.82 20.59
C LYS A 109 -12.42 16.92 19.53
N GLU A 110 -11.28 17.06 18.87
CA GLU A 110 -11.02 18.07 17.85
C GLU A 110 -10.34 17.44 16.64
N PRO A 111 -10.50 18.03 15.44
CA PRO A 111 -9.93 17.47 14.21
C PRO A 111 -8.41 17.28 14.26
N TRP A 112 -7.68 18.14 14.94
CA TRP A 112 -6.24 18.03 15.07
C TRP A 112 -5.81 16.86 15.98
N HIS A 113 -6.59 16.52 17.04
CA HIS A 113 -6.38 15.31 17.82
C HIS A 113 -6.46 14.05 16.92
N LEU A 114 -7.52 14.01 16.11
CA LEU A 114 -7.71 12.92 15.16
C LEU A 114 -6.54 12.86 14.16
N GLY A 115 -6.10 14.02 13.65
CA GLY A 115 -4.96 14.11 12.75
C GLY A 115 -3.65 13.61 13.36
N ALA A 116 -3.35 14.01 14.60
CA ALA A 116 -2.13 13.59 15.31
C ALA A 116 -2.14 12.07 15.60
N LEU A 117 -3.27 11.53 16.08
CA LEU A 117 -3.40 10.10 16.35
C LEU A 117 -3.32 9.27 15.07
N ARG A 118 -3.94 9.73 13.98
CA ARG A 118 -3.86 9.11 12.66
C ARG A 118 -2.45 9.17 12.07
N PHE A 119 -1.69 10.22 12.33
CA PHE A 119 -0.27 10.29 11.95
C PHE A 119 0.54 9.18 12.64
N VAL A 120 0.37 8.99 13.97
CA VAL A 120 1.11 7.96 14.71
C VAL A 120 0.62 6.55 14.34
N ALA A 121 -0.67 6.36 14.12
CA ALA A 121 -1.20 5.10 13.60
C ALA A 121 -0.55 4.77 12.24
N ALA A 122 -0.51 5.72 11.30
CA ALA A 122 0.13 5.54 10.01
C ALA A 122 1.64 5.30 10.12
N PHE A 123 2.31 5.94 11.08
CA PHE A 123 3.71 5.66 11.38
C PHE A 123 3.92 4.18 11.75
N GLY A 124 3.05 3.60 12.59
CA GLY A 124 3.05 2.16 12.84
C GLY A 124 2.87 1.36 11.55
N MET A 125 1.82 1.63 10.80
CA MET A 125 1.44 0.92 9.57
C MET A 125 2.54 0.91 8.50
N GLY A 126 3.28 2.03 8.35
CA GLY A 126 4.25 2.19 7.26
C GLY A 126 5.36 1.15 7.21
N GLY A 127 5.71 0.54 8.36
CA GLY A 127 6.79 -0.45 8.46
C GLY A 127 6.39 -1.88 8.12
N GLU A 128 5.12 -2.20 8.24
CA GLU A 128 4.66 -3.59 8.23
C GLU A 128 4.90 -4.30 6.90
N TRP A 129 4.61 -3.63 5.80
CA TRP A 129 4.79 -4.22 4.47
C TRP A 129 6.23 -4.69 4.23
N SER A 130 7.23 -3.86 4.52
CA SER A 130 8.63 -4.20 4.27
C SER A 130 9.13 -5.33 5.18
N LEU A 131 8.64 -5.38 6.41
CA LEU A 131 8.96 -6.43 7.39
C LEU A 131 8.32 -7.77 7.00
N GLY A 132 7.04 -7.76 6.68
CA GLY A 132 6.30 -8.95 6.25
C GLY A 132 6.86 -9.54 4.96
N VAL A 133 7.14 -8.71 3.96
CA VAL A 133 7.77 -9.14 2.70
C VAL A 133 9.15 -9.73 2.96
N ALA A 134 10.01 -9.06 3.74
CA ALA A 134 11.34 -9.58 4.06
C ALA A 134 11.24 -10.95 4.74
N LEU A 135 10.38 -11.08 5.75
CA LEU A 135 10.21 -12.30 6.52
C LEU A 135 9.74 -13.47 5.65
N VAL A 136 8.73 -13.25 4.80
CA VAL A 136 8.21 -14.31 3.90
C VAL A 136 9.24 -14.69 2.86
N MET A 137 9.90 -13.74 2.20
CA MET A 137 10.89 -14.04 1.15
C MET A 137 12.15 -14.71 1.73
N GLU A 138 12.48 -14.46 2.98
CA GLU A 138 13.56 -15.12 3.70
C GLU A 138 13.19 -16.53 4.16
N ALA A 139 11.93 -16.78 4.53
CA ALA A 139 11.44 -18.06 5.05
C ALA A 139 11.12 -19.11 3.97
N TRP A 140 10.70 -18.68 2.78
CA TRP A 140 10.20 -19.59 1.75
C TRP A 140 11.22 -19.86 0.63
N PRO A 141 11.19 -21.06 0.00
CA PRO A 141 12.08 -21.41 -1.11
C PRO A 141 11.79 -20.56 -2.35
N GLU A 142 12.80 -20.40 -3.20
CA GLU A 142 12.77 -19.51 -4.37
C GLU A 142 11.62 -19.80 -5.34
N GLY A 143 11.35 -21.06 -5.61
CA GLY A 143 10.30 -21.48 -6.54
C GLY A 143 8.89 -21.06 -6.12
N LYS A 144 8.63 -20.81 -4.83
CA LYS A 144 7.31 -20.36 -4.33
C LYS A 144 7.20 -18.84 -4.19
N ARG A 145 8.30 -18.10 -4.19
CA ARG A 145 8.31 -16.64 -3.99
C ARG A 145 7.41 -15.87 -4.96
N PRO A 146 7.33 -16.19 -6.27
CA PRO A 146 6.45 -15.46 -7.18
C PRO A 146 4.96 -15.52 -6.78
N LEU A 147 4.48 -16.71 -6.39
CA LEU A 147 3.11 -16.89 -5.93
C LEU A 147 2.87 -16.12 -4.61
N LEU A 148 3.79 -16.26 -3.66
CA LEU A 148 3.68 -15.62 -2.35
C LEU A 148 3.76 -14.10 -2.43
N ALA A 149 4.57 -13.57 -3.34
CA ALA A 149 4.62 -12.15 -3.63
C ALA A 149 3.25 -11.61 -4.08
N GLY A 150 2.58 -12.35 -4.97
CA GLY A 150 1.22 -12.03 -5.40
C GLY A 150 0.20 -12.09 -4.26
N VAL A 151 0.27 -13.14 -3.42
CA VAL A 151 -0.61 -13.30 -2.25
C VAL A 151 -0.45 -12.13 -1.27
N ILE A 152 0.79 -11.78 -0.90
CA ILE A 152 1.05 -10.64 -0.01
C ILE A 152 0.60 -9.33 -0.66
N GLY A 153 0.91 -9.13 -1.95
CA GLY A 153 0.52 -7.93 -2.67
C GLY A 153 -1.01 -7.72 -2.74
N ALA A 154 -1.78 -8.81 -2.75
CA ALA A 154 -3.24 -8.77 -2.75
C ALA A 154 -3.85 -8.45 -1.38
N ALA A 155 -3.14 -8.70 -0.28
CA ALA A 155 -3.70 -8.67 1.08
C ALA A 155 -4.32 -7.32 1.46
N ALA A 156 -3.66 -6.20 1.17
CA ALA A 156 -4.20 -4.87 1.45
C ALA A 156 -5.51 -4.59 0.70
N ASN A 157 -5.63 -5.07 -0.55
CA ASN A 157 -6.87 -4.91 -1.33
C ASN A 157 -8.01 -5.74 -0.74
N VAL A 158 -7.71 -6.91 -0.17
CA VAL A 158 -8.69 -7.71 0.59
C VAL A 158 -9.18 -6.94 1.81
N GLY A 159 -8.27 -6.34 2.60
CA GLY A 159 -8.61 -5.52 3.76
C GLY A 159 -9.47 -4.31 3.39
N PHE A 160 -9.09 -3.62 2.31
CA PHE A 160 -9.85 -2.48 1.79
C PHE A 160 -11.26 -2.87 1.32
N ALA A 161 -11.41 -4.05 0.70
CA ALA A 161 -12.71 -4.59 0.32
C ALA A 161 -13.55 -4.99 1.53
N LEU A 162 -12.96 -5.61 2.56
CA LEU A 162 -13.66 -6.00 3.78
C LEU A 162 -14.27 -4.80 4.50
N ILE A 163 -13.53 -3.69 4.66
CA ILE A 163 -14.08 -2.50 5.30
C ILE A 163 -15.17 -1.85 4.46
N ALA A 164 -15.07 -1.88 3.14
CA ALA A 164 -16.13 -1.39 2.26
C ALA A 164 -17.41 -2.23 2.40
N VAL A 165 -17.27 -3.56 2.46
CA VAL A 165 -18.40 -4.47 2.72
C VAL A 165 -19.03 -4.21 4.08
N LEU A 166 -18.22 -4.03 5.14
CA LEU A 166 -18.74 -3.66 6.46
C LEU A 166 -19.54 -2.35 6.42
N GLY A 167 -19.04 -1.35 5.66
CA GLY A 167 -19.73 -0.07 5.47
C GLY A 167 -21.08 -0.17 4.75
N LEU A 168 -21.34 -1.24 3.97
CA LEU A 168 -22.66 -1.50 3.39
C LEU A 168 -23.69 -1.98 4.41
N PHE A 169 -23.24 -2.75 5.41
CA PHE A 169 -24.12 -3.30 6.45
C PHE A 169 -24.27 -2.38 7.66
N PHE A 170 -23.25 -1.59 7.98
CA PHE A 170 -23.20 -0.73 9.16
C PHE A 170 -23.09 0.75 8.77
N LYS A 171 -24.19 1.48 8.91
CA LYS A 171 -24.16 2.93 8.68
C LYS A 171 -23.42 3.61 9.85
N VAL A 172 -22.29 4.23 9.53
CA VAL A 172 -21.50 5.00 10.49
C VAL A 172 -22.14 6.38 10.65
N THR A 173 -22.45 6.75 11.91
CA THR A 173 -23.08 8.01 12.33
C THR A 173 -22.16 8.78 13.25
N GLN A 174 -22.59 10.00 13.67
CA GLN A 174 -21.88 10.80 14.66
C GLN A 174 -21.76 10.10 16.02
N ASP A 175 -22.71 9.21 16.35
CA ASP A 175 -22.71 8.48 17.62
C ASP A 175 -21.87 7.19 17.56
N SER A 176 -21.64 6.63 16.37
CA SER A 176 -21.03 5.31 16.22
C SER A 176 -19.57 5.32 15.68
N TRP A 177 -19.10 6.41 15.09
CA TRP A 177 -17.77 6.44 14.47
C TRP A 177 -16.62 6.12 15.45
N ARG A 178 -16.76 6.52 16.71
CA ARG A 178 -15.76 6.24 17.76
C ARG A 178 -15.60 4.75 18.00
N TRP A 179 -16.70 4.00 18.00
CA TRP A 179 -16.67 2.54 18.15
C TRP A 179 -16.04 1.84 16.96
N VAL A 180 -16.19 2.41 15.76
CA VAL A 180 -15.48 1.91 14.56
C VAL A 180 -13.96 2.06 14.72
N MET A 181 -13.50 3.16 15.32
CA MET A 181 -12.08 3.35 15.64
C MET A 181 -11.60 2.36 16.71
N VAL A 182 -12.38 2.07 17.73
CA VAL A 182 -12.06 1.02 18.72
C VAL A 182 -11.96 -0.36 18.05
N ALA A 183 -12.90 -0.68 17.16
CA ALA A 183 -12.83 -1.93 16.38
C ALA A 183 -11.57 -2.00 15.51
N GLY A 184 -11.08 -0.85 15.02
CA GLY A 184 -9.79 -0.74 14.33
C GLY A 184 -8.56 -1.08 15.19
N ALA A 185 -8.71 -1.19 16.52
CA ALA A 185 -7.67 -1.69 17.41
C ALA A 185 -7.55 -3.23 17.45
N ALA A 186 -8.50 -3.96 16.88
CA ALA A 186 -8.51 -5.43 16.88
C ALA A 186 -7.21 -6.09 16.39
N PRO A 187 -6.45 -5.52 15.43
CA PRO A 187 -5.16 -6.07 15.02
C PRO A 187 -4.11 -6.14 16.14
N ALA A 188 -4.30 -5.46 17.28
CA ALA A 188 -3.42 -5.64 18.45
C ALA A 188 -3.35 -7.10 18.92
N ALA A 189 -4.44 -7.87 18.78
CA ALA A 189 -4.44 -9.31 19.04
C ALA A 189 -3.51 -10.07 18.10
N LEU A 190 -3.42 -9.65 16.82
CA LEU A 190 -2.47 -10.22 15.87
C LEU A 190 -1.02 -9.92 16.29
N ALA A 191 -0.72 -8.73 16.81
CA ALA A 191 0.63 -8.42 17.31
C ALA A 191 1.07 -9.40 18.40
N LEU A 192 0.18 -9.76 19.32
CA LEU A 192 0.46 -10.76 20.35
C LEU A 192 0.67 -12.15 19.75
N MET A 193 -0.16 -12.56 18.78
CA MET A 193 0.01 -13.83 18.07
C MET A 193 1.34 -13.89 17.32
N ILE A 194 1.75 -12.82 16.65
CA ILE A 194 3.03 -12.70 15.97
C ILE A 194 4.16 -12.95 16.96
N GLN A 195 4.17 -12.28 18.10
CA GLN A 195 5.21 -12.41 19.11
C GLN A 195 5.31 -13.84 19.67
N LEU A 196 4.17 -14.53 19.86
CA LEU A 196 4.15 -15.85 20.50
C LEU A 196 4.45 -17.00 19.55
N PHE A 197 4.05 -16.91 18.29
CA PHE A 197 4.00 -18.06 17.40
C PHE A 197 4.85 -17.93 16.14
N VAL A 198 5.20 -16.71 15.70
CA VAL A 198 5.94 -16.53 14.44
C VAL A 198 7.43 -16.65 14.67
N PRO A 199 8.12 -17.57 13.98
CA PRO A 199 9.57 -17.72 14.11
C PRO A 199 10.30 -16.56 13.42
N GLU A 200 11.41 -16.12 14.03
CA GLU A 200 12.28 -15.12 13.44
C GLU A 200 13.08 -15.68 12.25
N SER A 201 13.42 -14.84 11.29
CA SER A 201 14.20 -15.20 10.10
C SER A 201 15.59 -15.75 10.48
N GLU A 202 15.87 -17.00 10.08
CA GLU A 202 17.20 -17.59 10.28
C GLU A 202 18.27 -16.84 9.48
N ARG A 203 17.97 -16.37 8.28
CA ARG A 203 18.88 -15.53 7.47
C ARG A 203 19.25 -14.25 8.19
N TRP A 204 18.28 -13.62 8.86
CA TRP A 204 18.57 -12.44 9.66
C TRP A 204 19.44 -12.77 10.87
N LYS A 205 19.16 -13.84 11.60
CA LYS A 205 19.95 -14.29 12.75
C LYS A 205 21.42 -14.54 12.36
N GLU A 206 21.64 -15.19 11.24
CA GLU A 206 22.98 -15.44 10.72
C GLU A 206 23.69 -14.15 10.30
N SER A 207 22.96 -13.27 9.61
CA SER A 207 23.48 -11.97 9.20
C SER A 207 23.86 -11.07 10.41
N ALA A 208 23.02 -11.08 11.46
CA ALA A 208 23.27 -10.31 12.68
C ALA A 208 24.53 -10.77 13.43
N LYS A 209 24.89 -12.05 13.34
CA LYS A 209 26.15 -12.57 13.92
C LYS A 209 27.41 -12.05 13.20
N ARG A 210 27.31 -11.65 11.92
CA ARG A 210 28.44 -11.17 11.11
C ARG A 210 28.84 -9.72 11.39
N GLY A 211 28.07 -8.98 12.21
CA GLY A 211 28.38 -7.60 12.62
C GLY A 211 27.17 -6.68 12.66
N VAL A 212 27.38 -5.52 13.26
CA VAL A 212 26.32 -4.49 13.38
C VAL A 212 26.13 -3.76 12.05
N ALA A 213 25.01 -3.96 11.39
CA ALA A 213 24.63 -3.23 10.19
C ALA A 213 24.42 -1.73 10.49
N ARG A 214 24.75 -0.88 9.52
CA ARG A 214 24.38 0.54 9.48
C ARG A 214 23.38 0.76 8.35
N PRO A 215 22.12 0.28 8.50
CA PRO A 215 21.24 0.04 7.35
C PRO A 215 21.00 1.29 6.50
N VAL A 216 20.72 2.44 7.10
CA VAL A 216 20.48 3.70 6.37
C VAL A 216 21.74 4.14 5.61
N LYS A 217 22.90 4.10 6.26
CA LYS A 217 24.17 4.49 5.63
C LYS A 217 24.53 3.55 4.46
N GLU A 218 24.26 2.26 4.61
CA GLU A 218 24.56 1.26 3.57
C GLU A 218 23.62 1.36 2.36
N VAL A 219 22.31 1.56 2.61
CA VAL A 219 21.29 1.70 1.57
C VAL A 219 21.55 2.91 0.67
N PHE A 220 22.05 4.01 1.24
CA PHE A 220 22.46 5.20 0.49
C PHE A 220 23.96 5.25 0.18
N GLY A 221 24.69 4.20 0.50
CA GLY A 221 26.10 4.07 0.15
C GLY A 221 26.33 3.74 -1.33
N ALA A 222 27.54 4.01 -1.85
CA ALA A 222 27.88 3.86 -3.27
C ALA A 222 27.54 2.48 -3.86
N GLY A 223 27.64 1.39 -3.07
CA GLY A 223 27.33 0.03 -3.51
C GLY A 223 25.85 -0.25 -3.76
N LEU A 224 24.92 0.42 -3.06
CA LEU A 224 23.50 0.19 -3.15
C LEU A 224 22.70 1.40 -3.65
N LEU A 225 23.32 2.58 -3.74
CA LEU A 225 22.65 3.82 -4.12
C LEU A 225 21.86 3.71 -5.42
N LYS A 226 22.45 3.10 -6.45
CA LYS A 226 21.78 2.89 -7.74
C LYS A 226 20.52 2.04 -7.57
N ASN A 227 20.61 0.92 -6.86
CA ASN A 227 19.46 0.04 -6.61
C ASN A 227 18.38 0.75 -5.80
N THR A 228 18.77 1.52 -4.79
CA THR A 228 17.87 2.30 -3.95
C THR A 228 17.11 3.34 -4.77
N LEU A 229 17.81 4.13 -5.58
CA LEU A 229 17.17 5.18 -6.41
C LEU A 229 16.24 4.57 -7.47
N LEU A 230 16.64 3.46 -8.10
CA LEU A 230 15.77 2.75 -9.05
C LEU A 230 14.54 2.16 -8.36
N ALA A 231 14.71 1.56 -7.19
CA ALA A 231 13.59 1.01 -6.41
C ALA A 231 12.60 2.12 -5.97
N ILE A 232 13.10 3.29 -5.55
CA ILE A 232 12.28 4.48 -5.27
C ILE A 232 11.53 4.91 -6.54
N ALA A 233 12.21 4.99 -7.68
CA ALA A 233 11.59 5.39 -8.94
C ALA A 233 10.48 4.41 -9.37
N PHE A 234 10.72 3.11 -9.29
CA PHE A 234 9.72 2.10 -9.63
C PHE A 234 8.50 2.16 -8.72
N ALA A 235 8.71 2.27 -7.41
CA ALA A 235 7.62 2.42 -6.45
C ALA A 235 6.84 3.72 -6.70
N SER A 236 7.53 4.83 -6.97
CA SER A 236 6.90 6.12 -7.27
C SER A 236 6.03 6.07 -8.51
N ILE A 237 6.51 5.45 -9.59
CA ILE A 237 5.76 5.32 -10.84
C ILE A 237 4.45 4.55 -10.62
N ALA A 238 4.51 3.40 -9.95
CA ALA A 238 3.32 2.61 -9.66
C ALA A 238 2.34 3.34 -8.74
N LEU A 239 2.85 3.96 -7.67
CA LEU A 239 2.04 4.67 -6.69
C LEU A 239 1.42 5.94 -7.27
N ILE A 240 2.16 6.75 -8.05
CA ILE A 240 1.62 7.94 -8.73
C ILE A 240 0.54 7.50 -9.72
N GLY A 241 0.80 6.47 -10.51
CA GLY A 241 -0.17 5.95 -11.46
C GLY A 241 -1.47 5.49 -10.79
N THR A 242 -1.39 4.79 -9.66
CA THR A 242 -2.57 4.31 -8.93
C THR A 242 -3.28 5.45 -8.18
N TRP A 243 -2.56 6.20 -7.36
CA TRP A 243 -3.15 7.26 -6.52
C TRP A 243 -3.53 8.51 -7.29
N GLY A 244 -2.83 8.80 -8.37
CA GLY A 244 -3.12 9.95 -9.23
C GLY A 244 -4.17 9.68 -10.32
N SER A 245 -4.61 8.44 -10.54
CA SER A 245 -5.60 8.14 -11.57
C SER A 245 -6.69 7.17 -11.12
N VAL A 246 -6.33 5.94 -10.75
CA VAL A 246 -7.28 4.84 -10.50
C VAL A 246 -8.15 5.11 -9.28
N GLN A 247 -7.61 5.72 -8.25
CA GLN A 247 -8.35 6.09 -7.03
C GLN A 247 -9.49 7.10 -7.27
N TRP A 248 -9.48 7.79 -8.41
CA TRP A 248 -10.50 8.76 -8.77
C TRP A 248 -11.63 8.18 -9.63
N LEU A 249 -11.54 6.92 -10.03
CA LEU A 249 -12.56 6.25 -10.86
C LEU A 249 -13.95 6.25 -10.24
N PRO A 250 -14.13 6.03 -8.91
CA PRO A 250 -15.45 6.10 -8.31
C PRO A 250 -16.09 7.49 -8.41
N LEU A 251 -15.30 8.56 -8.25
CA LEU A 251 -15.78 9.93 -8.40
C LEU A 251 -16.11 10.27 -9.86
N TRP A 252 -15.35 9.71 -10.78
CA TRP A 252 -15.64 9.86 -12.20
C TRP A 252 -16.93 9.12 -12.59
N ALA A 253 -17.16 7.91 -12.06
CA ALA A 253 -18.41 7.17 -12.23
C ALA A 253 -19.63 7.96 -11.76
N ASP A 254 -19.53 8.61 -10.59
CA ASP A 254 -20.57 9.49 -10.05
C ASP A 254 -20.86 10.67 -10.99
N LYS A 255 -19.81 11.29 -11.53
CA LYS A 255 -19.95 12.39 -12.49
C LYS A 255 -20.59 11.91 -13.82
N LEU A 256 -20.21 10.74 -14.32
CA LEU A 256 -20.78 10.17 -15.55
C LEU A 256 -22.27 9.86 -15.40
N THR A 257 -22.72 9.47 -14.21
CA THR A 257 -24.14 9.19 -13.92
C THR A 257 -24.92 10.44 -13.52
N GLY A 258 -24.27 11.60 -13.42
CA GLY A 258 -24.90 12.84 -12.92
C GLY A 258 -25.44 12.73 -11.51
N GLY A 259 -24.91 11.81 -10.69
CA GLY A 259 -25.37 11.51 -9.33
C GLY A 259 -26.70 10.74 -9.24
N THR A 260 -27.27 10.34 -10.37
CA THR A 260 -28.58 9.64 -10.40
C THR A 260 -28.50 8.16 -9.98
N MET A 261 -27.27 7.59 -9.96
CA MET A 261 -27.00 6.19 -9.59
C MET A 261 -26.10 6.11 -8.35
N PRO A 262 -26.63 6.13 -7.13
CA PRO A 262 -25.82 6.10 -5.90
C PRO A 262 -24.88 4.90 -5.78
N GLN A 263 -25.24 3.79 -6.44
CA GLN A 263 -24.45 2.54 -6.43
C GLN A 263 -23.23 2.59 -7.37
N ALA A 264 -23.17 3.54 -8.33
CA ALA A 264 -22.10 3.59 -9.33
C ALA A 264 -20.70 3.70 -8.68
N LYS A 265 -20.55 4.50 -7.63
CA LYS A 265 -19.30 4.60 -6.85
C LYS A 265 -18.88 3.26 -6.27
N ALA A 266 -19.82 2.60 -5.57
CA ALA A 266 -19.55 1.34 -4.87
C ALA A 266 -19.22 0.21 -5.86
N VAL A 267 -19.98 0.08 -6.93
CA VAL A 267 -19.72 -0.92 -7.98
C VAL A 267 -18.35 -0.70 -8.62
N THR A 268 -18.00 0.55 -8.95
CA THR A 268 -16.69 0.91 -9.49
C THR A 268 -15.57 0.54 -8.53
N GLN A 269 -15.72 0.85 -7.24
CA GLN A 269 -14.73 0.53 -6.20
C GLN A 269 -14.54 -0.98 -6.04
N ILE A 270 -15.65 -1.74 -6.00
CA ILE A 270 -15.61 -3.20 -5.86
C ILE A 270 -14.91 -3.83 -7.07
N LEU A 271 -15.30 -3.46 -8.29
CA LEU A 271 -14.70 -4.02 -9.50
C LEU A 271 -13.22 -3.69 -9.63
N SER A 272 -12.85 -2.46 -9.33
CA SER A 272 -11.43 -2.07 -9.28
C SER A 272 -10.66 -2.90 -8.24
N GLY A 273 -11.24 -3.10 -7.04
CA GLY A 273 -10.64 -3.90 -5.98
C GLY A 273 -10.49 -5.39 -6.31
N VAL A 274 -11.53 -5.99 -6.91
CA VAL A 274 -11.47 -7.40 -7.37
C VAL A 274 -10.42 -7.54 -8.47
N GLY A 275 -10.40 -6.61 -9.43
CA GLY A 275 -9.36 -6.53 -10.44
C GLY A 275 -7.97 -6.44 -9.81
N ALA A 276 -7.81 -5.60 -8.79
CA ALA A 276 -6.55 -5.42 -8.09
C ALA A 276 -6.05 -6.72 -7.41
N VAL A 277 -6.93 -7.48 -6.76
CA VAL A 277 -6.59 -8.78 -6.16
C VAL A 277 -6.05 -9.74 -7.23
N VAL A 278 -6.78 -9.89 -8.34
CA VAL A 278 -6.36 -10.74 -9.48
C VAL A 278 -5.04 -10.24 -10.07
N GLY A 279 -4.92 -8.93 -10.27
CA GLY A 279 -3.73 -8.31 -10.83
C GLY A 279 -2.49 -8.52 -9.97
N CYS A 280 -2.58 -8.37 -8.64
CA CYS A 280 -1.48 -8.65 -7.71
C CYS A 280 -0.98 -10.09 -7.84
N MET A 281 -1.89 -11.07 -7.90
CA MET A 281 -1.52 -12.48 -8.09
C MET A 281 -0.76 -12.69 -9.40
N LEU A 282 -1.28 -12.13 -10.49
CA LEU A 282 -0.66 -12.23 -11.81
C LEU A 282 0.69 -11.52 -11.87
N GLY A 283 0.83 -10.34 -11.23
CA GLY A 283 2.08 -9.56 -11.22
C GLY A 283 3.26 -10.32 -10.62
N GLY A 284 3.04 -11.02 -9.51
CA GLY A 284 4.05 -11.91 -8.91
C GLY A 284 4.42 -13.08 -9.84
N LEU A 285 3.42 -13.75 -10.42
CA LEU A 285 3.62 -14.87 -11.32
C LEU A 285 4.34 -14.46 -12.61
N PHE A 286 3.96 -13.36 -13.25
CA PHE A 286 4.65 -12.83 -14.43
C PHE A 286 6.10 -12.47 -14.12
N GLY A 287 6.35 -11.79 -12.99
CA GLY A 287 7.70 -11.48 -12.54
C GLY A 287 8.56 -12.72 -12.38
N GLY A 288 7.99 -13.82 -11.85
CA GLY A 288 8.66 -15.12 -11.72
C GLY A 288 8.86 -15.81 -13.07
N GLY A 289 7.86 -15.77 -13.95
CA GLY A 289 7.84 -16.50 -15.22
C GLY A 289 8.76 -15.91 -16.30
N ILE A 290 8.60 -14.64 -16.63
CA ILE A 290 9.31 -13.99 -17.75
C ILE A 290 10.54 -13.17 -17.32
N GLY A 291 10.75 -12.97 -16.03
CA GLY A 291 11.85 -12.15 -15.49
C GLY A 291 11.36 -10.81 -14.94
N ARG A 292 12.20 -10.15 -14.12
CA ARG A 292 11.79 -8.94 -13.38
C ARG A 292 11.67 -7.74 -14.29
N ARG A 293 12.65 -7.57 -15.19
CA ARG A 293 12.69 -6.43 -16.14
C ARG A 293 11.58 -6.51 -17.19
N PRO A 294 11.42 -7.62 -17.94
CA PRO A 294 10.34 -7.76 -18.93
C PRO A 294 8.94 -7.66 -18.30
N ALA A 295 8.76 -8.21 -17.08
CA ALA A 295 7.48 -8.13 -16.40
C ALA A 295 7.11 -6.68 -16.04
N TYR A 296 8.02 -5.92 -15.43
CA TYR A 296 7.78 -4.52 -15.09
C TYR A 296 7.52 -3.66 -16.33
N PHE A 297 8.30 -3.87 -17.40
CA PHE A 297 8.07 -3.21 -18.68
C PHE A 297 6.66 -3.52 -19.23
N GLY A 298 6.27 -4.79 -19.23
CA GLY A 298 4.95 -5.22 -19.68
C GLY A 298 3.82 -4.63 -18.84
N LEU A 299 3.99 -4.57 -17.50
CA LEU A 299 3.03 -3.93 -16.60
C LEU A 299 2.89 -2.43 -16.90
N CYS A 300 3.99 -1.72 -17.13
CA CYS A 300 3.95 -0.30 -17.51
C CYS A 300 3.25 -0.11 -18.86
N LEU A 301 3.60 -0.92 -19.86
CA LEU A 301 3.00 -0.85 -21.21
C LEU A 301 1.49 -1.13 -21.16
N MET A 302 1.09 -2.22 -20.50
CA MET A 302 -0.33 -2.57 -20.37
C MET A 302 -1.12 -1.55 -19.57
N SER A 303 -0.53 -1.00 -18.49
CA SER A 303 -1.14 0.09 -17.72
C SER A 303 -1.35 1.33 -18.59
N LEU A 304 -0.35 1.71 -19.38
CA LEU A 304 -0.42 2.86 -20.28
C LEU A 304 -1.53 2.67 -21.34
N ILE A 305 -1.58 1.48 -21.96
CA ILE A 305 -2.58 1.16 -23.00
C ILE A 305 -3.99 1.14 -22.40
N LEU A 306 -4.21 0.37 -21.34
CA LEU A 306 -5.54 0.21 -20.74
C LEU A 306 -6.05 1.52 -20.13
N CYS A 307 -5.19 2.30 -19.48
CA CYS A 307 -5.55 3.63 -19.01
C CYS A 307 -5.86 4.58 -20.17
N ALA A 308 -5.10 4.52 -21.28
CA ALA A 308 -5.40 5.34 -22.45
C ALA A 308 -6.75 4.98 -23.06
N VAL A 309 -7.09 3.69 -23.18
CA VAL A 309 -8.39 3.22 -23.65
C VAL A 309 -9.50 3.68 -22.70
N LEU A 310 -9.35 3.50 -21.39
CA LEU A 310 -10.34 3.91 -20.41
C LEU A 310 -10.58 5.42 -20.45
N PHE A 311 -9.53 6.22 -20.32
CA PHE A 311 -9.67 7.68 -20.13
C PHE A 311 -9.97 8.45 -21.42
N ARG A 312 -9.68 7.88 -22.61
CA ARG A 312 -9.92 8.54 -23.91
C ARG A 312 -11.03 7.90 -24.71
N GLY A 313 -11.34 6.62 -24.48
CA GLY A 313 -12.32 5.88 -25.28
C GLY A 313 -13.66 5.65 -24.58
N VAL A 314 -13.74 5.84 -23.26
CA VAL A 314 -14.97 5.60 -22.50
C VAL A 314 -15.54 6.92 -22.02
N HIS A 315 -16.78 7.23 -22.45
CA HIS A 315 -17.43 8.52 -22.15
C HIS A 315 -18.72 8.37 -21.34
N GLU A 316 -19.21 7.14 -21.15
CA GLU A 316 -20.47 6.84 -20.48
C GLU A 316 -20.29 5.75 -19.43
N TYR A 317 -21.09 5.82 -18.37
CA TYR A 317 -21.16 4.76 -17.37
C TYR A 317 -21.97 3.59 -17.90
N GLY A 318 -21.35 2.43 -18.07
CA GLY A 318 -21.99 1.23 -18.62
C GLY A 318 -21.06 0.02 -18.55
N GLY A 319 -21.44 -1.06 -19.26
CA GLY A 319 -20.68 -2.32 -19.22
C GLY A 319 -19.22 -2.16 -19.64
N MET A 320 -18.93 -1.37 -20.68
CA MET A 320 -17.56 -1.10 -21.12
C MET A 320 -16.73 -0.36 -20.06
N PHE A 321 -17.33 0.65 -19.40
CA PHE A 321 -16.68 1.35 -18.29
C PHE A 321 -16.30 0.37 -17.17
N LEU A 322 -17.23 -0.48 -16.75
CA LEU A 322 -17.04 -1.44 -15.65
C LEU A 322 -15.97 -2.49 -15.98
N VAL A 323 -15.97 -3.02 -17.19
CA VAL A 323 -14.92 -3.94 -17.68
C VAL A 323 -13.56 -3.26 -17.65
N MET A 324 -13.47 -2.04 -18.17
CA MET A 324 -12.21 -1.28 -18.17
C MET A 324 -11.74 -0.94 -16.77
N VAL A 325 -12.65 -0.62 -15.84
CA VAL A 325 -12.31 -0.40 -14.41
C VAL A 325 -11.70 -1.64 -13.79
N PHE A 326 -12.26 -2.82 -14.05
CA PHE A 326 -11.71 -4.09 -13.58
C PHE A 326 -10.30 -4.32 -14.15
N LEU A 327 -10.11 -4.17 -15.46
CA LEU A 327 -8.83 -4.39 -16.13
C LEU A 327 -7.76 -3.38 -15.68
N VAL A 328 -8.10 -2.10 -15.61
CA VAL A 328 -7.18 -1.05 -15.16
C VAL A 328 -6.84 -1.24 -13.69
N GLY A 329 -7.82 -1.51 -12.82
CA GLY A 329 -7.59 -1.86 -11.43
C GLY A 329 -6.64 -3.04 -11.30
N GLY A 330 -6.81 -4.07 -12.12
CA GLY A 330 -5.94 -5.25 -12.14
C GLY A 330 -4.52 -4.95 -12.58
N VAL A 331 -4.34 -4.34 -13.75
CA VAL A 331 -2.99 -4.12 -14.28
C VAL A 331 -2.17 -3.13 -13.45
N THR A 332 -2.81 -2.07 -12.94
CA THR A 332 -2.12 -1.07 -12.10
C THR A 332 -1.81 -1.59 -10.70
N ALA A 333 -2.58 -2.55 -10.20
CA ALA A 333 -2.28 -3.21 -8.93
C ALA A 333 -1.28 -4.36 -9.07
N ALA A 334 -1.04 -4.89 -10.26
CA ALA A 334 -0.09 -5.97 -10.48
C ALA A 334 1.35 -5.62 -10.05
N PHE A 335 1.71 -4.34 -10.04
CA PHE A 335 2.98 -3.87 -9.47
C PHE A 335 3.13 -4.25 -8.00
N TYR A 336 2.06 -4.24 -7.22
CA TYR A 336 2.10 -4.59 -5.78
C TYR A 336 2.32 -6.10 -5.55
N GLY A 337 2.05 -6.95 -6.53
CA GLY A 337 2.48 -8.35 -6.53
C GLY A 337 3.92 -8.53 -7.03
N TRP A 338 4.40 -7.65 -7.90
CA TRP A 338 5.77 -7.67 -8.41
C TRP A 338 6.79 -7.11 -7.40
N PHE A 339 6.46 -6.06 -6.64
CA PHE A 339 7.37 -5.46 -5.65
C PHE A 339 7.84 -6.42 -4.56
N PRO A 340 6.98 -7.22 -3.92
CA PRO A 340 7.41 -8.20 -2.92
C PRO A 340 8.38 -9.24 -3.47
N LEU A 341 8.32 -9.49 -4.78
CA LEU A 341 9.26 -10.40 -5.45
C LEU A 341 10.61 -9.72 -5.71
N TYR A 342 10.62 -8.51 -6.26
CA TYR A 342 11.82 -7.87 -6.79
C TYR A 342 12.60 -7.05 -5.76
N LEU A 343 11.92 -6.26 -4.92
CA LEU A 343 12.62 -5.39 -3.97
C LEU A 343 13.53 -6.15 -2.99
N PRO A 344 13.14 -7.33 -2.44
CA PRO A 344 14.04 -8.12 -1.61
C PRO A 344 15.32 -8.57 -2.31
N GLU A 345 15.26 -8.73 -3.62
CA GLU A 345 16.40 -9.18 -4.46
C GLU A 345 17.42 -8.08 -4.73
N LEU A 346 17.09 -6.83 -4.45
CA LEU A 346 17.98 -5.68 -4.63
C LEU A 346 18.86 -5.39 -3.42
N PHE A 347 18.50 -5.92 -2.23
CA PHE A 347 19.15 -5.57 -0.96
C PHE A 347 19.65 -6.80 -0.23
N PRO A 348 20.90 -6.78 0.28
CA PRO A 348 21.41 -7.85 1.13
C PRO A 348 20.62 -7.96 2.44
N THR A 349 20.60 -9.17 3.02
CA THR A 349 19.76 -9.52 4.18
C THR A 349 19.89 -8.52 5.33
N ARG A 350 21.11 -8.02 5.60
CA ARG A 350 21.39 -7.10 6.71
C ARG A 350 20.73 -5.72 6.61
N VAL A 351 20.33 -5.30 5.40
CA VAL A 351 19.70 -3.99 5.14
C VAL A 351 18.41 -4.10 4.31
N ARG A 352 17.88 -5.31 4.15
CA ARG A 352 16.75 -5.60 3.26
C ARG A 352 15.47 -4.90 3.67
N ALA A 353 15.11 -4.95 4.95
CA ALA A 353 13.89 -4.31 5.44
C ALA A 353 13.99 -2.79 5.31
N THR A 354 15.16 -2.20 5.63
CA THR A 354 15.40 -0.76 5.42
C THR A 354 15.33 -0.39 3.95
N GLY A 355 15.99 -1.14 3.06
CA GLY A 355 16.02 -0.87 1.63
C GLY A 355 14.63 -0.89 1.01
N GLN A 356 13.82 -1.89 1.34
CA GLN A 356 12.43 -2.00 0.89
C GLN A 356 11.56 -0.89 1.49
N GLY A 357 11.69 -0.64 2.79
CA GLY A 357 10.94 0.39 3.51
C GLY A 357 11.20 1.79 2.95
N VAL A 358 12.47 2.16 2.75
CA VAL A 358 12.88 3.43 2.12
C VAL A 358 12.30 3.53 0.70
N SER A 359 12.51 2.49 -0.11
CA SER A 359 12.13 2.53 -1.53
C SER A 359 10.62 2.70 -1.72
N TYR A 360 9.82 1.91 -1.02
CA TYR A 360 8.38 1.95 -1.15
C TYR A 360 7.77 3.22 -0.55
N ASN A 361 8.24 3.64 0.62
CA ASN A 361 7.65 4.79 1.32
C ASN A 361 8.12 6.15 0.79
N ALA A 362 9.33 6.25 0.22
CA ALA A 362 9.71 7.42 -0.57
C ALA A 362 8.77 7.60 -1.77
N GLY A 363 8.38 6.50 -2.43
CA GLY A 363 7.37 6.51 -3.47
C GLY A 363 6.00 7.02 -2.98
N ARG A 364 5.59 6.71 -1.75
CA ARG A 364 4.35 7.24 -1.14
C ARG A 364 4.36 8.76 -0.98
N ILE A 365 5.49 9.36 -0.61
CA ILE A 365 5.61 10.83 -0.50
C ILE A 365 5.40 11.48 -1.87
N LEU A 366 6.04 10.94 -2.90
CA LEU A 366 5.88 11.45 -4.26
C LEU A 366 4.46 11.23 -4.80
N ALA A 367 3.84 10.10 -4.47
CA ALA A 367 2.45 9.82 -4.82
C ALA A 367 1.45 10.74 -4.09
N ALA A 368 1.74 11.13 -2.83
CA ALA A 368 0.94 12.11 -2.11
C ALA A 368 0.94 13.47 -2.81
N ALA A 369 2.11 13.94 -3.26
CA ALA A 369 2.21 15.14 -4.09
C ALA A 369 1.42 14.98 -5.41
N GLY A 370 1.51 13.80 -6.06
CA GLY A 370 0.75 13.46 -7.25
C GLY A 370 -0.77 13.50 -7.03
N ALA A 371 -1.25 12.97 -5.91
CA ALA A 371 -2.67 12.99 -5.56
C ALA A 371 -3.20 14.41 -5.29
N LEU A 372 -2.40 15.27 -4.64
CA LEU A 372 -2.73 16.69 -4.48
C LEU A 372 -2.79 17.41 -5.81
N THR A 373 -1.85 17.12 -6.71
CA THR A 373 -1.79 17.69 -8.05
C THR A 373 -2.97 17.22 -8.91
N GLN A 374 -3.46 15.99 -8.73
CA GLN A 374 -4.59 15.45 -9.47
C GLN A 374 -5.85 16.30 -9.32
N GLY A 375 -6.16 16.75 -8.09
CA GLY A 375 -7.29 17.66 -7.86
C GLY A 375 -7.17 18.94 -8.69
N GLN A 376 -5.96 19.52 -8.75
CA GLN A 376 -5.67 20.72 -9.55
C GLN A 376 -5.79 20.42 -11.05
N LEU A 377 -5.31 19.25 -11.51
CA LEU A 377 -5.44 18.83 -12.90
C LEU A 377 -6.90 18.65 -13.30
N VAL A 378 -7.74 18.09 -12.42
CA VAL A 378 -9.19 17.96 -12.67
C VAL A 378 -9.85 19.33 -12.84
N VAL A 379 -9.48 20.30 -12.01
CA VAL A 379 -9.96 21.68 -12.13
C VAL A 379 -9.46 22.32 -13.44
N PHE A 380 -8.18 22.19 -13.73
CA PHE A 380 -7.54 22.78 -14.92
C PHE A 380 -8.12 22.21 -16.23
N TYR A 381 -8.29 20.91 -16.32
CA TYR A 381 -8.85 20.26 -17.54
C TYR A 381 -10.38 20.17 -17.56
N GLY A 382 -11.05 20.47 -16.45
CA GLY A 382 -12.50 20.30 -16.29
C GLY A 382 -12.97 18.84 -16.37
N SER A 383 -12.05 17.87 -16.31
CA SER A 383 -12.33 16.46 -16.60
C SER A 383 -11.43 15.50 -15.84
N TYR A 384 -12.05 14.53 -15.13
CA TYR A 384 -11.34 13.41 -14.51
C TYR A 384 -10.59 12.56 -15.53
N ALA A 385 -11.21 12.33 -16.71
CA ALA A 385 -10.63 11.53 -17.77
C ALA A 385 -9.34 12.17 -18.32
N LYS A 386 -9.36 13.48 -18.62
CA LYS A 386 -8.17 14.17 -19.13
C LYS A 386 -7.06 14.20 -18.07
N ALA A 387 -7.39 14.50 -16.83
CA ALA A 387 -6.43 14.49 -15.72
C ALA A 387 -5.80 13.10 -15.53
N GLY A 388 -6.60 12.03 -15.47
CA GLY A 388 -6.12 10.66 -15.39
C GLY A 388 -5.24 10.25 -16.57
N ALA A 389 -5.62 10.63 -17.82
CA ALA A 389 -4.82 10.36 -19.00
C ALA A 389 -3.43 11.00 -18.97
N VAL A 390 -3.30 12.19 -18.37
CA VAL A 390 -1.99 12.86 -18.22
C VAL A 390 -1.14 12.16 -17.17
N VAL A 391 -1.69 11.88 -16.00
CA VAL A 391 -0.94 11.23 -14.91
C VAL A 391 -0.41 9.86 -15.31
N THR A 392 -1.19 9.10 -16.06
CA THR A 392 -0.80 7.74 -16.49
C THR A 392 0.38 7.71 -17.48
N LEU A 393 0.78 8.85 -18.05
CA LEU A 393 2.01 8.96 -18.85
C LEU A 393 3.28 8.62 -18.04
N ILE A 394 3.21 8.65 -16.71
CA ILE A 394 4.30 8.23 -15.81
C ILE A 394 4.79 6.81 -16.11
N TYR A 395 3.91 5.93 -16.60
CA TYR A 395 4.28 4.56 -16.96
C TYR A 395 5.28 4.49 -18.10
N ALA A 396 5.27 5.46 -19.03
CA ALA A 396 6.26 5.54 -20.11
C ALA A 396 7.70 5.72 -19.56
N LEU A 397 7.85 6.51 -18.47
CA LEU A 397 9.14 6.64 -17.77
C LEU A 397 9.57 5.28 -17.18
N GLY A 398 8.63 4.51 -16.62
CA GLY A 398 8.90 3.18 -16.07
C GLY A 398 9.42 2.18 -17.10
N MET A 399 8.86 2.23 -18.32
CA MET A 399 9.32 1.39 -19.44
C MET A 399 10.80 1.60 -19.79
N GLY A 400 11.28 2.84 -19.70
CA GLY A 400 12.69 3.17 -19.93
C GLY A 400 13.59 2.79 -18.75
N LEU A 401 13.21 3.21 -17.54
CA LEU A 401 14.05 3.06 -16.36
C LEU A 401 14.30 1.62 -15.95
N ILE A 402 13.38 0.69 -16.22
CA ILE A 402 13.54 -0.71 -15.80
C ILE A 402 14.80 -1.36 -16.42
N TRP A 403 15.22 -0.93 -17.59
CA TRP A 403 16.39 -1.50 -18.28
C TRP A 403 17.72 -1.13 -17.61
N LEU A 404 17.74 -0.12 -16.73
CA LEU A 404 18.89 0.26 -15.92
C LEU A 404 19.04 -0.61 -14.65
N ALA A 405 18.01 -1.35 -14.30
CA ALA A 405 17.97 -2.20 -13.12
C ALA A 405 18.58 -3.58 -13.37
N PRO A 406 19.08 -4.29 -12.34
CA PRO A 406 19.59 -5.64 -12.51
C PRO A 406 18.46 -6.64 -12.78
N GLU A 407 18.69 -7.61 -13.68
CA GLU A 407 17.84 -8.79 -13.77
C GLU A 407 18.27 -9.81 -12.70
N THR A 408 17.31 -10.23 -11.91
CA THR A 408 17.55 -11.08 -10.73
C THR A 408 16.88 -12.46 -10.83
N LYS A 409 16.18 -12.74 -11.93
CA LYS A 409 15.56 -14.05 -12.15
C LYS A 409 16.56 -15.18 -12.00
N GLY A 410 16.22 -16.17 -11.17
CA GLY A 410 17.07 -17.35 -10.94
C GLY A 410 18.31 -17.09 -10.08
N LYS A 411 18.45 -15.90 -9.49
CA LYS A 411 19.53 -15.58 -8.56
C LYS A 411 19.06 -15.76 -7.12
N PRO A 412 19.92 -16.28 -6.23
CA PRO A 412 19.61 -16.33 -4.81
C PRO A 412 19.46 -14.92 -4.23
N LEU A 413 18.76 -14.81 -3.11
CA LEU A 413 18.71 -13.53 -2.39
C LEU A 413 20.12 -13.12 -1.95
N PRO A 414 20.48 -11.83 -2.10
CA PRO A 414 21.77 -11.31 -1.64
C PRO A 414 21.92 -11.50 -0.11
N GLU A 415 23.11 -11.88 0.33
CA GLU A 415 23.46 -12.05 1.74
C GLU A 415 23.98 -10.77 2.41
#